data_c3862b25e40f6d0c659ba11b800abdd9
#
_entry.id   c3862b25e40f6d0c659ba11b800abdd9
#
_cell.length_a   1.000
_cell.length_b   1.000
_cell.length_c   1.000
_cell.angle_alpha   90.00
_cell.angle_beta   90.00
_cell.angle_gamma   90.00
#
_symmetry.space_group_name_H-M   'P 1'
#
loop_
_entity.id
_entity.type
_entity.pdbx_description
1 polymer ?
#
loop_
_entity_poly.entity_id
_entity_poly.type
_entity_poly.pdbx_seq_one_letter_code
_entity_poly.pdbx_strand_id
1 'polypeptide(L)'
;DIMVLANPEIAGLPNWVIALVAAGGLAAALSTAAGLLLVISASVSHDLIKKMIKPDISEKGELVAARLSAVVAVCVAGYFGINPPDFVAATVALAFGLAAASFFPAIILGIFTKKMNKEGAISGMIVGVLAMLIYMLKFKFNWFGGGSREDWWLGISPEGFGTVAMIINFIVSIVISKFT
;
A
#
# COMPACT_ATOMS: atom_id res chain seq x y z
N ASP A 1 -16.48 -4.34 10.43
CA ASP A 1 -15.23 -3.69 10.85
C ASP A 1 -15.23 -3.24 12.32
N ILE A 2 -16.38 -2.88 12.90
CA ILE A 2 -16.48 -2.37 14.28
C ILE A 2 -16.52 -3.46 15.36
N MET A 3 -16.65 -4.72 14.98
CA MET A 3 -16.86 -5.86 15.90
C MET A 3 -15.87 -5.91 17.07
N VAL A 4 -14.59 -5.68 16.82
CA VAL A 4 -13.55 -5.75 17.85
C VAL A 4 -13.76 -4.69 18.93
N LEU A 5 -14.18 -3.48 18.55
CA LEU A 5 -14.44 -2.37 19.48
C LEU A 5 -15.82 -2.49 20.15
N ALA A 6 -16.79 -3.12 19.49
CA ALA A 6 -18.14 -3.30 20.02
C ALA A 6 -18.28 -4.54 20.94
N ASN A 7 -17.42 -5.55 20.79
CA ASN A 7 -17.49 -6.78 21.58
C ASN A 7 -17.54 -6.55 23.11
N PRO A 8 -16.76 -5.66 23.73
CA PRO A 8 -16.82 -5.40 25.16
C PRO A 8 -18.18 -4.89 25.62
N GLU A 9 -18.83 -4.04 24.81
CA GLU A 9 -20.16 -3.51 25.07
C GLU A 9 -21.22 -4.61 24.94
N ILE A 10 -21.16 -5.41 23.84
CA ILE A 10 -22.06 -6.53 23.60
C ILE A 10 -21.96 -7.60 24.71
N ALA A 11 -20.75 -7.80 25.22
CA ALA A 11 -20.50 -8.75 26.33
C ALA A 11 -20.90 -8.18 27.72
N GLY A 12 -21.41 -6.95 27.80
CA GLY A 12 -21.83 -6.33 29.05
C GLY A 12 -20.70 -6.03 30.01
N LEU A 13 -19.48 -5.79 29.51
CA LEU A 13 -18.34 -5.47 30.36
C LEU A 13 -18.47 -4.09 30.98
N PRO A 14 -17.80 -3.81 32.12
CA PRO A 14 -17.82 -2.51 32.77
C PRO A 14 -17.35 -1.38 31.82
N ASN A 15 -17.95 -0.19 31.96
CA ASN A 15 -17.68 0.96 31.09
C ASN A 15 -16.19 1.35 30.99
N TRP A 16 -15.41 1.16 32.05
CA TRP A 16 -13.98 1.43 32.01
C TRP A 16 -13.22 0.49 31.08
N VAL A 17 -13.65 -0.78 30.94
CA VAL A 17 -13.08 -1.74 29.99
C VAL A 17 -13.41 -1.32 28.56
N ILE A 18 -14.67 -0.93 28.31
CA ILE A 18 -15.11 -0.46 26.99
C ILE A 18 -14.28 0.78 26.59
N ALA A 19 -14.11 1.74 27.51
CA ALA A 19 -13.31 2.92 27.27
C ALA A 19 -11.83 2.61 27.02
N LEU A 20 -11.26 1.66 27.74
CA LEU A 20 -9.86 1.25 27.56
C LEU A 20 -9.63 0.57 26.19
N VAL A 21 -10.55 -0.31 25.76
CA VAL A 21 -10.48 -0.95 24.43
C VAL A 21 -10.64 0.08 23.32
N ALA A 22 -11.57 1.01 23.44
CA ALA A 22 -11.76 2.08 22.47
C ALA A 22 -10.51 2.99 22.38
N ALA A 23 -9.95 3.39 23.52
CA ALA A 23 -8.72 4.19 23.55
C ALA A 23 -7.52 3.44 22.96
N GLY A 24 -7.39 2.14 23.27
CA GLY A 24 -6.35 1.29 22.69
C GLY A 24 -6.48 1.14 21.18
N GLY A 25 -7.68 0.96 20.67
CA GLY A 25 -7.96 0.89 19.23
C GLY A 25 -7.62 2.19 18.50
N LEU A 26 -8.01 3.34 19.08
CA LEU A 26 -7.64 4.66 18.54
C LEU A 26 -6.13 4.90 18.58
N ALA A 27 -5.46 4.54 19.67
CA ALA A 27 -4.01 4.68 19.79
C ALA A 27 -3.27 3.84 18.75
N ALA A 28 -3.70 2.60 18.52
CA ALA A 28 -3.13 1.72 17.51
C ALA A 28 -3.30 2.28 16.09
N ALA A 29 -4.50 2.76 15.76
CA ALA A 29 -4.79 3.37 14.46
C ALA A 29 -3.95 4.64 14.22
N LEU A 30 -3.87 5.53 15.21
CA LEU A 30 -3.09 6.78 15.12
C LEU A 30 -1.60 6.53 15.02
N SER A 31 -1.06 5.51 15.72
CA SER A 31 0.34 5.10 15.63
C SER A 31 0.73 4.71 14.20
N THR A 32 -0.09 3.87 13.57
CA THR A 32 0.13 3.45 12.18
C THR A 32 -0.02 4.61 11.20
N ALA A 33 -1.08 5.41 11.36
CA ALA A 33 -1.33 6.56 10.50
C ALA A 33 -0.20 7.60 10.56
N ALA A 34 0.33 7.89 11.74
CA ALA A 34 1.46 8.81 11.92
C ALA A 34 2.73 8.33 11.20
N GLY A 35 3.05 7.03 11.31
CA GLY A 35 4.18 6.43 10.60
C GLY A 35 4.04 6.52 9.09
N LEU A 36 2.85 6.18 8.56
CA LEU A 36 2.58 6.25 7.11
C LEU A 36 2.63 7.69 6.58
N LEU A 37 2.07 8.66 7.32
CA LEU A 37 2.13 10.08 6.94
C LEU A 37 3.57 10.60 6.92
N LEU A 38 4.41 10.16 7.87
CA LEU A 38 5.82 10.53 7.88
C LEU A 38 6.55 10.01 6.64
N VAL A 39 6.31 8.75 6.28
CA VAL A 39 6.91 8.14 5.08
C VAL A 39 6.43 8.83 3.80
N ILE A 40 5.12 9.07 3.65
CA ILE A 40 4.56 9.77 2.49
C ILE A 40 5.17 11.17 2.36
N SER A 41 5.19 11.94 3.46
CA SER A 41 5.72 13.30 3.44
C SER A 41 7.22 13.36 3.11
N ALA A 42 8.01 12.42 3.64
CA ALA A 42 9.44 12.31 3.34
C ALA A 42 9.68 11.90 1.88
N SER A 43 8.95 10.91 1.37
CA SER A 43 9.09 10.45 -0.03
C SER A 43 8.73 11.55 -1.03
N VAL A 44 7.68 12.31 -0.76
CA VAL A 44 7.29 13.40 -1.67
C VAL A 44 8.26 14.59 -1.56
N SER A 45 8.59 15.04 -0.36
CA SER A 45 9.42 16.24 -0.18
C SER A 45 10.90 16.00 -0.52
N HIS A 46 11.45 14.92 -0.02
CA HIS A 46 12.87 14.63 -0.18
C HIS A 46 13.16 13.86 -1.48
N ASP A 47 12.50 12.72 -1.71
CA ASP A 47 12.86 11.87 -2.83
C ASP A 47 12.32 12.42 -4.16
N LEU A 48 11.06 12.88 -4.21
CA LEU A 48 10.48 13.39 -5.43
C LEU A 48 10.89 14.86 -5.68
N ILE A 49 10.61 15.77 -4.72
CA ILE A 49 10.82 17.20 -4.97
C ILE A 49 12.30 17.55 -4.93
N LYS A 50 13.02 17.24 -3.85
CA LYS A 50 14.42 17.65 -3.70
C LYS A 50 15.37 16.89 -4.62
N LYS A 51 15.25 15.56 -4.75
CA LYS A 51 16.19 14.80 -5.60
C LYS A 51 15.87 14.84 -7.07
N MET A 52 14.59 14.94 -7.48
CA MET A 52 14.20 14.80 -8.89
C MET A 52 13.76 16.11 -9.53
N ILE A 53 12.99 16.97 -8.84
CA ILE A 53 12.35 18.15 -9.44
C ILE A 53 13.17 19.42 -9.19
N LYS A 54 13.57 19.66 -7.95
CA LYS A 54 14.26 20.90 -7.54
C LYS A 54 15.37 20.62 -6.52
N PRO A 55 16.57 20.22 -6.98
CA PRO A 55 17.70 19.89 -6.08
C PRO A 55 18.12 21.06 -5.18
N ASP A 56 17.96 22.29 -5.63
CA ASP A 56 18.35 23.52 -4.92
C ASP A 56 17.26 24.06 -3.98
N ILE A 57 16.24 23.24 -3.63
CA ILE A 57 15.20 23.67 -2.72
C ILE A 57 15.77 23.95 -1.33
N SER A 58 15.40 25.08 -0.72
CA SER A 58 15.82 25.41 0.64
C SER A 58 15.21 24.45 1.67
N GLU A 59 15.85 24.30 2.83
CA GLU A 59 15.34 23.48 3.93
C GLU A 59 13.90 23.88 4.35
N LYS A 60 13.63 25.18 4.35
CA LYS A 60 12.27 25.69 4.63
C LYS A 60 11.28 25.27 3.53
N GLY A 61 11.69 25.30 2.27
CA GLY A 61 10.88 24.86 1.14
C GLY A 61 10.59 23.35 1.20
N GLU A 62 11.60 22.54 1.52
CA GLU A 62 11.46 21.10 1.72
C GLU A 62 10.47 20.78 2.85
N LEU A 63 10.57 21.51 3.98
CA LEU A 63 9.63 21.36 5.12
C LEU A 63 8.19 21.74 4.75
N VAL A 64 8.01 22.82 3.98
CA VAL A 64 6.67 23.22 3.49
C VAL A 64 6.12 22.15 2.56
N ALA A 65 6.92 21.61 1.65
CA ALA A 65 6.52 20.51 0.76
C ALA A 65 6.12 19.25 1.55
N ALA A 66 6.87 18.90 2.60
CA ALA A 66 6.55 17.78 3.47
C ALA A 66 5.21 17.97 4.19
N ARG A 67 4.97 19.15 4.75
CA ARG A 67 3.70 19.48 5.41
C ARG A 67 2.51 19.46 4.44
N LEU A 68 2.69 20.03 3.25
CA LEU A 68 1.63 20.06 2.24
C LEU A 68 1.28 18.65 1.75
N SER A 69 2.28 17.81 1.51
CA SER A 69 2.03 16.41 1.12
C SER A 69 1.33 15.61 2.22
N ALA A 70 1.67 15.85 3.49
CA ALA A 70 0.95 15.24 4.62
C ALA A 70 -0.52 15.68 4.67
N VAL A 71 -0.79 16.99 4.48
CA VAL A 71 -2.17 17.50 4.43
C VAL A 71 -2.96 16.86 3.28
N VAL A 72 -2.39 16.80 2.08
CA VAL A 72 -3.03 16.15 0.94
C VAL A 72 -3.31 14.67 1.24
N ALA A 73 -2.33 13.95 1.80
CA ALA A 73 -2.51 12.54 2.17
C ALA A 73 -3.64 12.34 3.19
N VAL A 74 -3.74 13.22 4.21
CA VAL A 74 -4.83 13.17 5.20
C VAL A 74 -6.19 13.45 4.55
N CYS A 75 -6.27 14.44 3.65
CA CYS A 75 -7.52 14.73 2.93
C CYS A 75 -7.97 13.54 2.08
N VAL A 76 -7.05 12.90 1.35
CA VAL A 76 -7.34 11.70 0.55
C VAL A 76 -7.76 10.54 1.45
N ALA A 77 -7.03 10.28 2.53
CA ALA A 77 -7.38 9.24 3.49
C ALA A 77 -8.75 9.51 4.14
N GLY A 78 -9.04 10.76 4.50
CA GLY A 78 -10.33 11.17 5.05
C GLY A 78 -11.49 10.96 4.08
N TYR A 79 -11.28 11.27 2.80
CA TYR A 79 -12.28 10.99 1.76
C TYR A 79 -12.61 9.48 1.67
N PHE A 80 -11.61 8.62 1.66
CA PHE A 80 -11.80 7.17 1.67
C PHE A 80 -12.34 6.64 3.01
N GLY A 81 -12.09 7.34 4.11
CA GLY A 81 -12.67 7.01 5.42
C GLY A 81 -14.17 7.29 5.46
N ILE A 82 -14.64 8.34 4.77
CA ILE A 82 -16.07 8.70 4.66
C ILE A 82 -16.77 7.85 3.59
N ASN A 83 -16.08 7.55 2.48
CA ASN A 83 -16.59 6.78 1.35
C ASN A 83 -15.73 5.53 1.14
N PRO A 84 -15.80 4.53 2.03
CA PRO A 84 -14.95 3.35 1.91
C PRO A 84 -15.33 2.55 0.64
N PRO A 85 -14.34 2.19 -0.19
CA PRO A 85 -14.59 1.41 -1.42
C PRO A 85 -15.02 -0.03 -1.10
N ASP A 86 -14.72 -0.52 0.10
CA ASP A 86 -15.08 -1.84 0.61
C ASP A 86 -14.85 -1.88 2.13
N PHE A 87 -15.10 -3.05 2.75
CA PHE A 87 -14.71 -3.26 4.15
C PHE A 87 -13.18 -3.17 4.33
N VAL A 88 -12.74 -2.75 5.51
CA VAL A 88 -11.34 -2.38 5.79
C VAL A 88 -10.36 -3.49 5.45
N ALA A 89 -10.66 -4.75 5.79
CA ALA A 89 -9.76 -5.87 5.52
C ALA A 89 -9.49 -6.08 4.02
N ALA A 90 -10.49 -5.90 3.14
CA ALA A 90 -10.30 -5.99 1.68
C ALA A 90 -9.41 -4.85 1.18
N THR A 91 -9.65 -3.62 1.64
CA THR A 91 -8.84 -2.45 1.26
C THR A 91 -7.38 -2.63 1.70
N VAL A 92 -7.16 -3.13 2.92
CA VAL A 92 -5.82 -3.42 3.45
C VAL A 92 -5.14 -4.53 2.65
N ALA A 93 -5.87 -5.60 2.29
CA ALA A 93 -5.33 -6.69 1.46
C ALA A 93 -4.86 -6.21 0.08
N LEU A 94 -5.59 -5.28 -0.56
CA LEU A 94 -5.16 -4.65 -1.81
C LEU A 94 -3.88 -3.83 -1.64
N ALA A 95 -3.76 -3.06 -0.56
CA ALA A 95 -2.57 -2.26 -0.26
C ALA A 95 -1.34 -3.15 -0.02
N PHE A 96 -1.47 -4.19 0.80
CA PHE A 96 -0.40 -5.16 1.01
C PHE A 96 -0.08 -5.98 -0.24
N GLY A 97 -1.08 -6.33 -1.05
CA GLY A 97 -0.90 -6.97 -2.34
C GLY A 97 -0.03 -6.12 -3.29
N LEU A 98 -0.30 -4.81 -3.35
CA LEU A 98 0.49 -3.87 -4.14
C LEU A 98 1.94 -3.76 -3.62
N ALA A 99 2.13 -3.68 -2.31
CA ALA A 99 3.46 -3.66 -1.70
C ALA A 99 4.23 -4.97 -1.95
N ALA A 100 3.57 -6.12 -1.83
CA ALA A 100 4.16 -7.42 -2.13
C ALA A 100 4.54 -7.56 -3.61
N ALA A 101 3.70 -7.06 -4.51
CA ALA A 101 3.96 -7.08 -5.95
C ALA A 101 5.11 -6.14 -6.36
N SER A 102 5.43 -5.11 -5.58
CA SER A 102 6.47 -4.13 -5.90
C SER A 102 7.80 -4.41 -5.20
N PHE A 103 7.86 -4.17 -3.88
CA PHE A 103 9.12 -4.11 -3.14
C PHE A 103 9.65 -5.45 -2.66
N PHE A 104 8.77 -6.39 -2.30
CA PHE A 104 9.17 -7.62 -1.64
C PHE A 104 10.17 -8.44 -2.46
N PRO A 105 9.96 -8.73 -3.77
CA PRO A 105 10.93 -9.46 -4.57
C PRO A 105 12.28 -8.74 -4.69
N ALA A 106 12.25 -7.41 -4.90
CA ALA A 106 13.47 -6.63 -5.03
C ALA A 106 14.32 -6.66 -3.76
N ILE A 107 13.68 -6.57 -2.58
CA ILE A 107 14.37 -6.64 -1.28
C ILE A 107 14.95 -8.04 -1.06
N ILE A 108 14.15 -9.08 -1.25
CA ILE A 108 14.59 -10.47 -1.03
C ILE A 108 15.74 -10.83 -1.98
N LEU A 109 15.57 -10.58 -3.28
CA LEU A 109 16.62 -10.87 -4.25
C LEU A 109 17.87 -10.02 -4.02
N GLY A 110 17.72 -8.75 -3.63
CA GLY A 110 18.84 -7.87 -3.31
C GLY A 110 19.65 -8.31 -2.10
N ILE A 111 19.01 -8.89 -1.08
CA ILE A 111 19.68 -9.38 0.13
C ILE A 111 20.32 -10.76 -0.11
N PHE A 112 19.59 -11.69 -0.73
CA PHE A 112 19.98 -13.09 -0.80
C PHE A 112 20.68 -13.48 -2.12
N THR A 113 20.69 -12.62 -3.15
CA THR A 113 21.22 -12.96 -4.47
C THR A 113 22.23 -11.94 -4.95
N LYS A 114 23.50 -12.35 -5.11
CA LYS A 114 24.58 -11.50 -5.66
C LYS A 114 24.43 -11.18 -7.17
N LYS A 115 23.51 -11.83 -7.85
CA LYS A 115 23.28 -11.69 -9.29
C LYS A 115 22.20 -10.67 -9.65
N MET A 116 21.54 -10.10 -8.64
CA MET A 116 20.53 -9.07 -8.82
C MET A 116 21.20 -7.76 -9.23
N ASN A 117 20.72 -7.17 -10.32
CA ASN A 117 21.17 -5.85 -10.78
C ASN A 117 20.03 -4.82 -10.75
N LYS A 118 20.39 -3.55 -11.00
CA LYS A 118 19.46 -2.43 -10.97
C LYS A 118 18.33 -2.59 -12.00
N GLU A 119 18.66 -3.02 -13.19
CA GLU A 119 17.74 -3.19 -14.32
C GLU A 119 16.70 -4.25 -14.03
N GLY A 120 17.10 -5.38 -13.46
CA GLY A 120 16.18 -6.44 -13.04
C GLY A 120 15.25 -6.01 -11.92
N ALA A 121 15.79 -5.28 -10.91
CA ALA A 121 14.98 -4.77 -9.80
C ALA A 121 13.89 -3.80 -10.30
N ILE A 122 14.27 -2.81 -11.09
CA ILE A 122 13.35 -1.79 -11.60
C ILE A 122 12.29 -2.43 -12.51
N SER A 123 12.69 -3.29 -13.43
CA SER A 123 11.76 -3.96 -14.36
C SER A 123 10.76 -4.84 -13.63
N GLY A 124 11.24 -5.63 -12.66
CA GLY A 124 10.37 -6.48 -11.85
C GLY A 124 9.35 -5.67 -11.04
N MET A 125 9.78 -4.59 -10.38
CA MET A 125 8.89 -3.70 -9.65
C MET A 125 7.83 -3.07 -10.57
N ILE A 126 8.22 -2.55 -11.73
CA ILE A 126 7.29 -1.93 -12.68
C ILE A 126 6.26 -2.95 -13.16
N VAL A 127 6.71 -4.13 -13.60
CA VAL A 127 5.81 -5.17 -14.12
C VAL A 127 4.88 -5.69 -13.02
N GLY A 128 5.39 -5.92 -11.81
CA GLY A 128 4.57 -6.37 -10.67
C GLY A 128 3.49 -5.36 -10.29
N VAL A 129 3.85 -4.08 -10.16
CA VAL A 129 2.90 -2.99 -9.88
C VAL A 129 1.86 -2.87 -10.99
N LEU A 130 2.29 -2.86 -12.26
CA LEU A 130 1.37 -2.76 -13.39
C LEU A 130 0.41 -3.95 -13.45
N ALA A 131 0.89 -5.18 -13.24
CA ALA A 131 0.04 -6.36 -13.22
C ALA A 131 -1.05 -6.24 -12.13
N MET A 132 -0.66 -5.84 -10.92
CA MET A 132 -1.60 -5.64 -9.81
C MET A 132 -2.60 -4.51 -10.10
N LEU A 133 -2.14 -3.36 -10.60
CA LEU A 133 -3.00 -2.23 -10.93
C LEU A 133 -4.00 -2.56 -12.04
N ILE A 134 -3.57 -3.20 -13.11
CA ILE A 134 -4.44 -3.62 -14.22
C ILE A 134 -5.53 -4.56 -13.70
N TYR A 135 -5.15 -5.52 -12.84
CA TYR A 135 -6.10 -6.45 -12.26
C TYR A 135 -7.12 -5.75 -11.35
N MET A 136 -6.66 -4.83 -10.50
CA MET A 136 -7.53 -4.02 -9.64
C MET A 136 -8.50 -3.16 -10.46
N LEU A 137 -7.99 -2.43 -11.46
CA LEU A 137 -8.81 -1.55 -12.30
C LEU A 137 -9.88 -2.33 -13.06
N LYS A 138 -9.55 -3.53 -13.54
CA LYS A 138 -10.48 -4.37 -14.26
C LYS A 138 -11.55 -4.99 -13.35
N PHE A 139 -11.15 -5.64 -12.27
CA PHE A 139 -12.05 -6.50 -11.49
C PHE A 139 -12.61 -5.85 -10.22
N LYS A 140 -11.91 -4.89 -9.63
CA LYS A 140 -12.39 -4.17 -8.44
C LYS A 140 -13.14 -2.89 -8.80
N PHE A 141 -12.59 -2.10 -9.71
CA PHE A 141 -13.17 -0.82 -10.12
C PHE A 141 -14.03 -0.93 -11.40
N ASN A 142 -14.07 -2.10 -12.02
CA ASN A 142 -14.89 -2.41 -13.20
C ASN A 142 -14.73 -1.42 -14.38
N TRP A 143 -13.52 -0.85 -14.55
CA TRP A 143 -13.24 0.17 -15.56
C TRP A 143 -13.35 -0.37 -17.00
N PHE A 144 -13.12 -1.67 -17.19
CA PHE A 144 -13.12 -2.30 -18.53
C PHE A 144 -14.25 -3.33 -18.70
N GLY A 145 -15.24 -3.36 -17.79
CA GLY A 145 -16.26 -4.41 -17.76
C GLY A 145 -15.69 -5.77 -17.30
N GLY A 146 -16.52 -6.63 -16.75
CA GLY A 146 -16.12 -7.98 -16.32
C GLY A 146 -15.70 -8.08 -14.85
N GLY A 147 -16.39 -7.36 -13.96
CA GLY A 147 -16.15 -7.41 -12.51
C GLY A 147 -16.82 -8.56 -11.77
N SER A 148 -17.39 -9.56 -12.48
CA SER A 148 -18.00 -10.72 -11.83
C SER A 148 -16.96 -11.72 -11.34
N ARG A 149 -17.33 -12.53 -10.34
CA ARG A 149 -16.43 -13.60 -9.83
C ARG A 149 -16.09 -14.66 -10.89
N GLU A 150 -16.95 -14.82 -11.88
CA GLU A 150 -16.76 -15.78 -12.97
C GLU A 150 -15.68 -15.36 -13.95
N ASP A 151 -15.40 -14.05 -14.01
CA ASP A 151 -14.37 -13.49 -14.90
C ASP A 151 -12.97 -13.47 -14.26
N TRP A 152 -12.85 -13.82 -12.98
CA TRP A 152 -11.55 -13.78 -12.28
C TRP A 152 -10.57 -14.78 -12.87
N TRP A 153 -9.37 -14.33 -13.16
CA TRP A 153 -8.31 -15.20 -13.68
C TRP A 153 -7.95 -16.26 -12.64
N LEU A 154 -8.10 -17.52 -13.03
CA LEU A 154 -7.89 -18.68 -12.16
C LEU A 154 -8.75 -18.66 -10.88
N GLY A 155 -9.86 -17.94 -10.86
CA GLY A 155 -10.72 -17.80 -9.69
C GLY A 155 -10.10 -16.98 -8.53
N ILE A 156 -9.03 -16.22 -8.80
CA ILE A 156 -8.31 -15.44 -7.77
C ILE A 156 -8.97 -14.08 -7.62
N SER A 157 -9.38 -13.74 -6.39
CA SER A 157 -9.96 -12.43 -6.11
C SER A 157 -8.93 -11.29 -6.29
N PRO A 158 -9.36 -10.04 -6.54
CA PRO A 158 -8.45 -8.90 -6.61
C PRO A 158 -7.56 -8.75 -5.37
N GLU A 159 -8.09 -9.06 -4.19
CA GLU A 159 -7.35 -9.04 -2.92
C GLU A 159 -6.24 -10.10 -2.86
N GLY A 160 -6.46 -11.26 -3.49
CA GLY A 160 -5.48 -12.35 -3.55
C GLY A 160 -4.47 -12.24 -4.68
N PHE A 161 -4.74 -11.43 -5.70
CA PHE A 161 -3.90 -11.33 -6.89
C PHE A 161 -2.49 -10.76 -6.61
N GLY A 162 -2.30 -10.08 -5.49
CA GLY A 162 -0.99 -9.58 -5.04
C GLY A 162 0.10 -10.68 -5.02
N THR A 163 -0.28 -11.91 -4.65
CA THR A 163 0.64 -13.06 -4.66
C THR A 163 1.08 -13.43 -6.08
N VAL A 164 0.16 -13.41 -7.04
CA VAL A 164 0.49 -13.70 -8.45
C VAL A 164 1.39 -12.61 -9.02
N ALA A 165 1.05 -11.35 -8.79
CA ALA A 165 1.86 -10.21 -9.23
C ALA A 165 3.27 -10.22 -8.60
N MET A 166 3.38 -10.63 -7.35
CA MET A 166 4.67 -10.85 -6.66
C MET A 166 5.51 -11.94 -7.37
N ILE A 167 4.91 -13.07 -7.72
CA ILE A 167 5.60 -14.15 -8.45
C ILE A 167 6.06 -13.66 -9.82
N ILE A 168 5.22 -12.93 -10.54
CA ILE A 168 5.58 -12.31 -11.82
C ILE A 168 6.80 -11.39 -11.66
N ASN A 169 6.80 -10.55 -10.63
CA ASN A 169 7.94 -9.67 -10.31
C ASN A 169 9.21 -10.50 -10.07
N PHE A 170 9.16 -11.57 -9.26
CA PHE A 170 10.32 -12.46 -9.04
C PHE A 170 10.88 -13.00 -10.35
N ILE A 171 10.00 -13.51 -11.21
CA ILE A 171 10.40 -14.10 -12.51
C ILE A 171 11.07 -13.02 -13.38
N VAL A 172 10.43 -11.88 -13.55
CA VAL A 172 10.95 -10.77 -14.38
C VAL A 172 12.28 -10.25 -13.83
N SER A 173 12.37 -10.04 -12.53
CA SER A 173 13.61 -9.59 -11.88
C SER A 173 14.78 -10.54 -12.11
N ILE A 174 14.56 -11.85 -11.94
CA ILE A 174 15.60 -12.88 -12.15
C ILE A 174 15.97 -12.98 -13.62
N VAL A 175 14.98 -13.01 -14.51
CA VAL A 175 15.21 -13.14 -15.95
C VAL A 175 16.01 -11.95 -16.47
N ILE A 176 15.57 -10.73 -16.20
CA ILE A 176 16.26 -9.52 -16.68
C ILE A 176 17.65 -9.42 -16.07
N SER A 177 17.83 -9.66 -14.77
CA SER A 177 19.15 -9.66 -14.13
C SER A 177 20.11 -10.72 -14.68
N LYS A 178 19.62 -11.74 -15.39
CA LYS A 178 20.45 -12.76 -16.01
C LYS A 178 20.93 -12.36 -17.40
N PHE A 179 20.17 -11.48 -18.08
CA PHE A 179 20.47 -11.06 -19.44
C PHE A 179 21.16 -9.69 -19.51
N THR A 180 21.17 -8.95 -18.43
CA THR A 180 21.87 -7.65 -18.28
C THR A 180 22.99 -7.73 -17.26
#